data_73e9770f8c621d20149d0d45503c080c
#
_entry.id   73e9770f8c621d20149d0d45503c080c
#
_cell.length_a   1.000
_cell.length_b   1.000
_cell.length_c   1.000
_cell.angle_alpha   90.00
_cell.angle_beta   90.00
_cell.angle_gamma   90.00
#
_symmetry.space_group_name_H-M   'P 1'
#
loop_
_entity.id
_entity.type
_entity.pdbx_description
1 polymer ?
#
loop_
_entity_poly.entity_id
_entity_poly.type
_entity_poly.pdbx_seq_one_letter_code
_entity_poly.pdbx_strand_id
1 'polypeptide(L)'
;KVLLLDEPAAGMNPIETRELMETISLIRDRFSVAVLLIEHDMKLVMGICERIYVLNYGRVIAEGDPAAIRNNPEVVKAYLGHSDNGTQAVKEGEANANA
;
A
#
# COMPACT_ATOMS: atom_id res chain seq x y z
N LYS A 1 -10.23 7.99 -15.09
CA LYS A 1 -10.84 6.88 -14.42
C LYS A 1 -10.06 6.43 -13.24
N VAL A 2 -10.75 5.87 -12.27
CA VAL A 2 -10.12 5.41 -11.05
C VAL A 2 -10.52 3.98 -10.81
N LEU A 3 -9.55 3.16 -10.48
CA LEU A 3 -9.79 1.78 -10.09
C LEU A 3 -9.58 1.71 -8.57
N LEU A 4 -10.60 1.28 -7.86
CA LEU A 4 -10.50 1.18 -6.41
C LEU A 4 -10.39 -0.27 -6.01
N LEU A 5 -9.35 -0.61 -5.28
CA LEU A 5 -9.12 -1.98 -4.83
C LEU A 5 -9.01 -2.00 -3.31
N ASP A 6 -9.90 -2.76 -2.69
CA ASP A 6 -9.96 -2.81 -1.23
C ASP A 6 -9.43 -4.16 -0.78
N GLU A 7 -8.23 -4.17 -0.25
CA GLU A 7 -7.52 -5.34 0.26
C GLU A 7 -7.53 -6.49 -0.75
N PRO A 8 -7.08 -6.22 -1.97
CA PRO A 8 -7.16 -7.24 -3.00
C PRO A 8 -6.26 -8.45 -2.75
N ALA A 9 -5.27 -8.33 -1.89
CA ALA A 9 -4.37 -9.45 -1.62
C ALA A 9 -4.80 -10.31 -0.45
N ALA A 10 -5.99 -10.09 0.08
CA ALA A 10 -6.45 -10.86 1.22
C ALA A 10 -6.47 -12.35 0.88
N GLY A 11 -5.83 -13.13 1.72
CA GLY A 11 -5.81 -14.57 1.51
C GLY A 11 -4.81 -15.08 0.49
N MET A 12 -4.02 -14.21 -0.10
CA MET A 12 -3.08 -14.64 -1.12
C MET A 12 -1.74 -15.03 -0.52
N ASN A 13 -1.08 -15.98 -1.15
CA ASN A 13 0.28 -16.33 -0.77
C ASN A 13 1.26 -15.36 -1.48
N PRO A 14 2.54 -15.39 -1.14
CA PRO A 14 3.48 -14.43 -1.73
C PRO A 14 3.59 -14.48 -3.26
N ILE A 15 3.44 -15.65 -3.84
CA ILE A 15 3.52 -15.76 -5.29
C ILE A 15 2.30 -15.10 -5.92
N GLU A 16 1.13 -15.36 -5.37
CA GLU A 16 -0.10 -14.77 -5.88
C GLU A 16 -0.07 -13.26 -5.70
N THR A 17 0.46 -12.80 -4.57
CA THR A 17 0.55 -11.36 -4.34
C THR A 17 1.46 -10.70 -5.37
N ARG A 18 2.57 -11.35 -5.71
CA ARG A 18 3.44 -10.78 -6.72
C ARG A 18 2.75 -10.70 -8.07
N GLU A 19 1.99 -11.73 -8.43
CA GLU A 19 1.27 -11.71 -9.69
C GLU A 19 0.22 -10.61 -9.69
N LEU A 20 -0.42 -10.40 -8.55
CA LEU A 20 -1.40 -9.32 -8.43
C LEU A 20 -0.72 -7.96 -8.63
N MET A 21 0.46 -7.78 -8.03
CA MET A 21 1.19 -6.53 -8.18
C MET A 21 1.52 -6.25 -9.64
N GLU A 22 1.94 -7.28 -10.34
CA GLU A 22 2.26 -7.12 -11.76
C GLU A 22 1.02 -6.77 -12.57
N THR A 23 -0.09 -7.40 -12.24
CA THR A 23 -1.33 -7.13 -12.93
C THR A 23 -1.81 -5.71 -12.70
N ILE A 24 -1.75 -5.24 -11.46
CA ILE A 24 -2.18 -3.89 -11.14
C ILE A 24 -1.31 -2.87 -11.88
N SER A 25 -0.01 -3.09 -11.88
CA SER A 25 0.90 -2.18 -12.55
C SER A 25 0.63 -2.15 -14.05
N LEU A 26 0.37 -3.31 -14.61
CA LEU A 26 0.08 -3.39 -16.03
C LEU A 26 -1.20 -2.64 -16.38
N ILE A 27 -2.23 -2.83 -15.57
CA ILE A 27 -3.50 -2.16 -15.83
C ILE A 27 -3.33 -0.65 -15.72
N ARG A 28 -2.64 -0.22 -14.68
CA ARG A 28 -2.42 1.20 -14.50
C ARG A 28 -1.71 1.80 -15.71
N ASP A 29 -0.65 1.15 -16.16
CA ASP A 29 0.14 1.69 -17.24
C ASP A 29 -0.57 1.58 -18.57
N ARG A 30 -1.26 0.44 -18.82
CA ARG A 30 -1.85 0.24 -20.08
C ARG A 30 -3.07 1.08 -20.30
N PHE A 31 -3.89 1.29 -19.28
CA PHE A 31 -5.12 2.01 -19.42
C PHE A 31 -5.07 3.42 -18.84
N SER A 32 -3.93 3.82 -18.33
CA SER A 32 -3.74 5.16 -17.79
C SER A 32 -4.80 5.50 -16.75
N VAL A 33 -5.08 4.57 -15.87
CA VAL A 33 -6.06 4.82 -14.82
C VAL A 33 -5.32 5.10 -13.54
N ALA A 34 -5.94 5.85 -12.66
CA ALA A 34 -5.42 6.04 -11.32
C ALA A 34 -5.88 4.87 -10.48
N VAL A 35 -5.01 4.33 -9.66
CA VAL A 35 -5.37 3.20 -8.80
C VAL A 35 -5.33 3.65 -7.37
N LEU A 36 -6.43 3.44 -6.65
CA LEU A 36 -6.48 3.70 -5.22
C LEU A 36 -6.54 2.37 -4.54
N LEU A 37 -5.54 2.08 -3.74
CA LEU A 37 -5.38 0.78 -3.13
C LEU A 37 -5.46 0.89 -1.62
N ILE A 38 -6.29 0.08 -1.00
CA ILE A 38 -6.37 -0.01 0.45
C ILE A 38 -5.78 -1.35 0.82
N GLU A 39 -4.70 -1.34 1.58
CA GLU A 39 -4.01 -2.58 1.92
C GLU A 39 -3.23 -2.43 3.20
N HIS A 40 -2.95 -3.55 3.82
CA HIS A 40 -2.05 -3.57 4.95
C HIS A 40 -0.86 -4.48 4.67
N ASP A 41 -0.75 -5.00 3.48
CA ASP A 41 0.39 -5.79 3.06
C ASP A 41 1.48 -4.81 2.62
N MET A 42 2.45 -4.59 3.50
CA MET A 42 3.46 -3.57 3.25
C MET A 42 4.31 -3.86 2.02
N LYS A 43 4.59 -5.14 1.74
CA LYS A 43 5.35 -5.43 0.57
C LYS A 43 4.64 -5.01 -0.66
N LEU A 44 3.33 -5.25 -0.75
CA LEU A 44 2.56 -4.86 -1.91
C LEU A 44 2.52 -3.35 -2.02
N VAL A 45 2.21 -2.67 -0.92
CA VAL A 45 2.09 -1.23 -0.93
C VAL A 45 3.41 -0.58 -1.33
N MET A 46 4.51 -1.03 -0.72
CA MET A 46 5.80 -0.43 -1.01
C MET A 46 6.28 -0.75 -2.43
N GLY A 47 5.78 -1.83 -2.99
CA GLY A 47 6.25 -2.27 -4.30
C GLY A 47 5.59 -1.57 -5.47
N ILE A 48 4.35 -1.12 -5.31
CA ILE A 48 3.65 -0.56 -6.46
C ILE A 48 3.07 0.82 -6.26
N CYS A 49 3.00 1.30 -5.04
CA CYS A 49 2.40 2.59 -4.79
C CYS A 49 3.40 3.71 -4.97
N GLU A 50 2.97 4.76 -5.61
CA GLU A 50 3.82 5.92 -5.77
C GLU A 50 3.63 6.89 -4.62
N ARG A 51 2.44 6.90 -4.04
CA ARG A 51 2.17 7.77 -2.92
C ARG A 51 1.38 7.00 -1.90
N ILE A 52 1.75 7.11 -0.66
CA ILE A 52 1.16 6.32 0.41
C ILE A 52 0.70 7.22 1.53
N TYR A 53 -0.50 6.95 2.02
CA TYR A 53 -1.00 7.60 3.22
C TYR A 53 -1.15 6.50 4.25
N VAL A 54 -0.56 6.68 5.40
CA VAL A 54 -0.61 5.68 6.46
C VAL A 54 -1.58 6.13 7.54
N LEU A 55 -2.53 5.26 7.85
CA LEU A 55 -3.50 5.56 8.87
C LEU A 55 -3.26 4.72 10.10
N ASN A 56 -3.44 5.31 11.25
CA ASN A 56 -3.33 4.59 12.49
C ASN A 56 -4.41 5.14 13.40
N TYR A 57 -5.32 4.29 13.83
CA TYR A 57 -6.45 4.70 14.67
C TYR A 57 -7.22 5.86 14.05
N GLY A 58 -7.47 5.75 12.75
CA GLY A 58 -8.29 6.75 12.07
C GLY A 58 -7.60 8.05 11.77
N ARG A 59 -6.29 8.15 12.01
CA ARG A 59 -5.58 9.39 11.75
C ARG A 59 -4.46 9.13 10.76
N VAL A 60 -4.22 10.08 9.90
CA VAL A 60 -3.10 9.98 8.98
C VAL A 60 -1.85 10.33 9.76
N ILE A 61 -0.95 9.38 9.89
CA ILE A 61 0.28 9.61 10.62
C ILE A 61 1.47 9.86 9.70
N ALA A 62 1.33 9.57 8.44
CA ALA A 62 2.43 9.79 7.49
C ALA A 62 1.89 9.81 6.08
N GLU A 63 2.62 10.46 5.21
CA GLU A 63 2.24 10.56 3.82
C GLU A 63 3.51 10.79 3.00
N GLY A 64 3.62 10.15 1.88
CA GLY A 64 4.79 10.34 1.03
C GLY A 64 5.02 9.20 0.09
N ASP A 65 6.17 9.20 -0.56
CA ASP A 65 6.54 8.11 -1.43
C ASP A 65 7.03 6.92 -0.58
N PRO A 66 7.26 5.77 -1.20
CA PRO A 66 7.67 4.60 -0.42
C PRO A 66 8.92 4.81 0.41
N ALA A 67 9.90 5.55 -0.10
CA ALA A 67 11.12 5.76 0.66
C ALA A 67 10.86 6.58 1.91
N ALA A 68 10.06 7.63 1.78
CA ALA A 68 9.74 8.46 2.92
C ALA A 68 8.95 7.67 3.97
N ILE A 69 8.04 6.84 3.52
CA ILE A 69 7.23 6.05 4.44
C ILE A 69 8.11 5.01 5.14
N ARG A 70 8.99 4.36 4.39
CA ARG A 70 9.82 3.33 4.97
C ARG A 70 10.74 3.88 6.05
N ASN A 71 11.17 5.13 5.89
CA ASN A 71 12.07 5.73 6.83
C ASN A 71 11.41 6.57 7.90
N ASN A 72 10.11 6.62 7.92
CA ASN A 72 9.39 7.43 8.89
C ASN A 72 9.34 6.71 10.24
N PRO A 73 9.86 7.30 11.30
CA PRO A 73 9.94 6.61 12.60
C PRO A 73 8.59 6.18 13.13
N GLU A 74 7.55 6.96 12.90
CA GLU A 74 6.26 6.57 13.38
C GLU A 74 5.72 5.36 12.67
N VAL A 75 5.97 5.26 11.39
CA VAL A 75 5.54 4.12 10.61
C VAL A 75 6.32 2.88 11.01
N VAL A 76 7.62 3.04 11.18
CA VAL A 76 8.45 1.92 11.59
C VAL A 76 7.97 1.38 12.92
N LYS A 77 7.70 2.28 13.86
CA LYS A 77 7.25 1.86 15.14
C LYS A 77 5.90 1.18 15.08
N ALA A 78 4.98 1.68 14.27
CA ALA A 78 3.63 1.16 14.25
C ALA A 78 3.50 -0.11 13.43
N TYR A 79 4.26 -0.23 12.34
CA TYR A 79 4.02 -1.30 11.40
C TYR A 79 5.22 -2.10 10.97
N LEU A 80 6.37 -1.51 10.94
CA LEU A 80 7.51 -2.20 10.37
C LEU A 80 8.47 -2.75 11.39
N GLY A 81 8.56 -2.15 12.50
CA GLY A 81 9.53 -2.54 13.48
C GLY A 81 9.08 -3.61 14.40
N HIS A 82 7.84 -3.90 14.52
CA HIS A 82 7.43 -4.84 15.39
C HIS A 82 6.62 -5.75 14.77
N SER A 83 7.01 -6.80 14.58
CA SER A 83 6.27 -7.66 13.89
C SER A 83 5.03 -7.96 14.51
N ASP A 84 4.98 -7.84 15.70
CA ASP A 84 3.89 -8.33 16.21
C ASP A 84 2.79 -7.51 16.26
N ASN A 85 2.81 -6.58 16.17
CA ASN A 85 1.81 -5.87 16.30
C ASN A 85 1.06 -5.59 15.36
N GLY A 86 1.14 -5.70 14.68
CA GLY A 86 0.50 -5.40 13.73
C GLY A 86 -0.74 -5.18 13.75
N THR A 87 -1.12 -4.88 14.40
CA THR A 87 -2.30 -4.77 14.40
C THR A 87 -2.94 -3.85 13.68
N GLN A 88 -2.49 -2.95 13.42
CA GLN A 88 -3.08 -2.04 12.81
C GLN A 88 -3.02 -1.98 11.47
N ALA A 89 -3.71 -1.80 10.81
CA ALA A 89 -3.69 -1.76 9.53
C ALA A 89 -3.29 -0.64 8.89
N VAL A 90 -2.72 -0.66 7.93
CA VAL A 90 -2.33 0.36 7.30
C VAL A 90 -3.24 0.48 6.30
N LYS A 91 -3.83 1.37 6.17
CA LYS A 91 -4.63 1.48 5.22
C LYS A 91 -4.27 2.37 4.40
N GLU A 92 -4.08 2.55 3.60
CA GLU A 92 -3.81 3.33 2.84
C GLU A 92 -3.86 3.56 1.83
N GLY A 93 -3.90 3.75 1.31
CA GLY A 93 -4.21 3.87 0.47
C GLY A 93 -4.05 4.43 -0.69
N GLU A 94 -3.70 5.26 -0.91
CA GLU A 94 -3.56 5.76 -1.96
C GLU A 94 -2.61 5.43 -2.63
N ALA A 95 -2.65 4.73 -3.34
CA ALA A 95 -1.72 4.41 -4.01
C ALA A 95 -1.82 5.05 -5.12
N ASN A 96 -1.70 5.72 -5.32
CA ASN A 96 -1.82 6.35 -6.21
C ASN A 96 -1.23 6.27 -7.23
N ALA A 97 -1.09 5.97 -7.54
CA ALA A 97 -0.50 5.77 -8.45
C ALA A 97 -0.51 6.61 -9.34
N ASN A 98 -0.57 7.11 -9.53
CA ASN A 98 -0.50 7.76 -10.25
C ASN A 98 -0.27 8.31 -10.50
N ALA A 99 -0.15 8.24 -10.33
CA ALA A 99 -0.05 8.69 -10.46
C ALA A 99 0.01 9.02 -10.81
#